data_a2db2aadafdbeb926d5a27f62442c279
#
_entry.id   a2db2aadafdbeb926d5a27f62442c279
#
_cell.length_a   1.000
_cell.length_b   1.000
_cell.length_c   1.000
_cell.angle_alpha   90.00
_cell.angle_beta   90.00
_cell.angle_gamma   90.00
#
_symmetry.space_group_name_H-M   'P 1'
#
loop_
_entity.id
_entity.type
_entity.pdbx_description
1 polymer ?
#
loop_
_entity_poly.entity_id
_entity_poly.type
_entity_poly.pdbx_seq_one_letter_code
_entity_poly.pdbx_strand_id
1 'polypeptide(L)'
;WMCAAAIARIAPPHTHITLVESEDIGVIGVGEATIPTLMEFNDFLGIKEHDLLRECQGTYKLGIDFVDWYQKGQSYFHPFGFYGRDTPEFSFHQLWLRLNAMAKNGEIPADAPGIISDYNLCTVAAKQGRFAPPQGSADTILSTMRYAYHFDSARYGQMLRRYAEQRN
;
A
#
# COMPACT_ATOMS: atom_id res chain seq x y z
N TRP A 1 -13.09 15.56 -1.87
CA TRP A 1 -12.36 16.04 -3.06
C TRP A 1 -11.96 14.91 -4.01
N MET A 2 -11.77 13.68 -3.56
CA MET A 2 -11.44 12.55 -4.47
C MET A 2 -12.51 12.36 -5.55
N CYS A 3 -13.80 12.34 -5.19
CA CYS A 3 -14.89 12.23 -6.16
C CYS A 3 -14.92 13.42 -7.13
N ALA A 4 -14.77 14.65 -6.62
CA ALA A 4 -14.75 15.85 -7.46
C ALA A 4 -13.59 15.81 -8.47
N ALA A 5 -12.39 15.46 -8.03
CA ALA A 5 -11.23 15.31 -8.90
C ALA A 5 -11.41 14.22 -9.97
N ALA A 6 -11.98 13.06 -9.59
CA ALA A 6 -12.28 11.99 -10.53
C ALA A 6 -13.31 12.41 -11.58
N ILE A 7 -14.41 13.05 -11.17
CA ILE A 7 -15.43 13.55 -12.09
C ILE A 7 -14.85 14.62 -13.01
N ALA A 8 -14.10 15.59 -12.46
CA ALA A 8 -13.45 16.64 -13.25
C ALA A 8 -12.47 16.07 -14.30
N ARG A 9 -11.91 14.87 -14.06
CA ARG A 9 -11.00 14.20 -15.02
C ARG A 9 -11.73 13.61 -16.23
N ILE A 10 -12.96 13.10 -16.03
CA ILE A 10 -13.69 12.32 -17.05
C ILE A 10 -14.96 13.00 -17.57
N ALA A 11 -15.45 14.03 -16.89
CA ALA A 11 -16.70 14.70 -17.26
C ALA A 11 -16.55 15.44 -18.60
N PRO A 12 -17.63 15.49 -19.40
CA PRO A 12 -17.67 16.32 -20.61
C PRO A 12 -17.42 17.81 -20.30
N PRO A 13 -16.90 18.60 -21.28
CA PRO A 13 -16.52 20.02 -21.05
C PRO A 13 -17.62 20.95 -20.55
N HIS A 14 -18.89 20.55 -20.66
CA HIS A 14 -20.04 21.35 -20.21
C HIS A 14 -20.62 20.87 -18.88
N THR A 15 -19.93 19.98 -18.16
CA THR A 15 -20.40 19.50 -16.88
C THR A 15 -20.00 20.48 -15.79
N HIS A 16 -20.99 20.93 -15.00
CA HIS A 16 -20.76 21.73 -13.81
C HIS A 16 -20.76 20.84 -12.58
N ILE A 17 -19.67 20.88 -11.80
CA ILE A 17 -19.51 20.12 -10.57
C ILE A 17 -19.68 21.10 -9.40
N THR A 18 -20.65 20.86 -8.54
CA THR A 18 -20.83 21.60 -7.29
C THR A 18 -20.50 20.71 -6.11
N LEU A 19 -19.48 21.09 -5.35
CA LEU A 19 -19.11 20.44 -4.11
C LEU A 19 -19.40 21.38 -2.94
N VAL A 20 -20.16 20.90 -1.96
CA VAL A 20 -20.48 21.65 -0.73
C VAL A 20 -19.71 21.03 0.42
N GLU A 21 -18.89 21.83 1.07
CA GLU A 21 -18.13 21.44 2.28
C GLU A 21 -18.09 22.60 3.28
N SER A 22 -17.62 22.35 4.49
CA SER A 22 -17.37 23.37 5.50
C SER A 22 -15.88 23.46 5.77
N GLU A 23 -15.32 24.65 5.71
CA GLU A 23 -13.93 24.91 6.10
C GLU A 23 -13.73 24.83 7.63
N ASP A 24 -14.81 25.03 8.39
CA ASP A 24 -14.79 24.98 9.86
C ASP A 24 -14.85 23.56 10.42
N ILE A 25 -15.40 22.62 9.63
CA ILE A 25 -15.45 21.20 9.98
C ILE A 25 -14.23 20.53 9.37
N GLY A 26 -13.20 20.32 10.17
CA GLY A 26 -12.00 19.60 9.72
C GLY A 26 -12.29 18.15 9.31
N VAL A 27 -11.25 17.44 8.89
CA VAL A 27 -11.34 16.01 8.52
C VAL A 27 -11.80 15.20 9.73
N ILE A 28 -12.97 14.57 9.61
CA ILE A 28 -13.51 13.67 10.64
C ILE A 28 -12.95 12.27 10.39
N GLY A 29 -12.09 11.81 11.26
CA GLY A 29 -11.45 10.50 11.16
C GLY A 29 -10.01 10.57 10.66
N VAL A 30 -9.35 9.43 10.68
CA VAL A 30 -7.93 9.29 10.32
C VAL A 30 -7.83 8.85 8.86
N GLY A 31 -7.45 9.75 7.97
CA GLY A 31 -7.22 9.48 6.54
C GLY A 31 -5.74 9.55 6.13
N GLU A 32 -4.81 9.34 7.07
CA GLU A 32 -3.39 9.63 6.90
C GLU A 32 -2.57 8.43 6.43
N ALA A 33 -3.15 7.24 6.47
CA ALA A 33 -2.51 6.00 6.04
C ALA A 33 -3.33 5.34 4.94
N THR A 34 -2.67 5.00 3.84
CA THR A 34 -3.33 4.52 2.64
C THR A 34 -3.03 3.05 2.33
N ILE A 35 -3.60 2.56 1.26
CA ILE A 35 -3.34 1.26 0.65
C ILE A 35 -2.88 1.46 -0.81
N PRO A 36 -2.26 0.47 -1.45
CA PRO A 36 -1.66 0.62 -2.79
C PRO A 36 -2.61 1.12 -3.88
N THR A 37 -3.92 0.89 -3.78
CA THR A 37 -4.93 1.36 -4.76
C THR A 37 -4.98 2.89 -4.91
N LEU A 38 -4.48 3.64 -3.92
CA LEU A 38 -4.37 5.10 -4.05
C LEU A 38 -3.38 5.51 -5.14
N MET A 39 -2.36 4.71 -5.39
CA MET A 39 -1.40 4.97 -6.47
C MET A 39 -2.10 4.95 -7.83
N GLU A 40 -2.95 3.93 -8.06
CA GLU A 40 -3.75 3.82 -9.29
C GLU A 40 -4.68 5.02 -9.48
N PHE A 41 -5.29 5.51 -8.40
CA PHE A 41 -6.11 6.71 -8.43
C PHE A 41 -5.30 7.97 -8.79
N ASN A 42 -4.13 8.14 -8.21
CA ASN A 42 -3.25 9.27 -8.53
C ASN A 42 -2.73 9.20 -9.97
N ASP A 43 -2.37 8.02 -10.45
CA ASP A 43 -1.97 7.78 -11.84
C ASP A 43 -3.12 8.11 -12.82
N PHE A 44 -4.34 7.68 -12.48
CA PHE A 44 -5.54 8.05 -13.25
C PHE A 44 -5.73 9.56 -13.34
N LEU A 45 -5.46 10.31 -12.27
CA LEU A 45 -5.50 11.77 -12.28
C LEU A 45 -4.27 12.41 -12.95
N GLY A 46 -3.19 11.67 -13.16
CA GLY A 46 -1.90 12.17 -13.65
C GLY A 46 -1.09 12.91 -12.59
N ILE A 47 -1.38 12.68 -11.31
CA ILE A 47 -0.62 13.24 -10.19
C ILE A 47 0.69 12.48 -10.05
N LYS A 48 1.81 13.19 -10.12
CA LYS A 48 3.12 12.58 -9.98
C LYS A 48 3.45 12.27 -8.51
N GLU A 49 4.04 11.10 -8.27
CA GLU A 49 4.40 10.65 -6.92
C GLU A 49 5.25 11.68 -6.15
N HIS A 50 6.26 12.25 -6.79
CA HIS A 50 7.13 13.23 -6.14
C HIS A 50 6.38 14.52 -5.73
N ASP A 51 5.34 14.92 -6.47
CA ASP A 51 4.51 16.05 -6.11
C ASP A 51 3.62 15.72 -4.92
N LEU A 52 3.01 14.54 -4.91
CA LEU A 52 2.25 14.03 -3.76
C LEU A 52 3.10 14.03 -2.49
N LEU A 53 4.27 13.38 -2.55
CA LEU A 53 5.16 13.27 -1.39
C LEU A 53 5.61 14.62 -0.86
N ARG A 54 5.96 15.55 -1.76
CA ARG A 54 6.41 16.88 -1.40
C ARG A 54 5.28 17.74 -0.82
N GLU A 55 4.14 17.78 -1.48
CA GLU A 55 3.03 18.68 -1.10
C GLU A 55 2.27 18.16 0.11
N CYS A 56 2.11 16.85 0.23
CA CYS A 56 1.35 16.22 1.31
C CYS A 56 2.23 15.71 2.45
N GLN A 57 3.54 16.03 2.46
CA GLN A 57 4.50 15.55 3.46
C GLN A 57 4.48 14.01 3.58
N GLY A 58 4.44 13.36 2.42
CA GLY A 58 4.26 11.93 2.33
C GLY A 58 5.50 11.13 2.69
N THR A 59 5.27 9.92 3.22
CA THR A 59 6.28 8.88 3.44
C THR A 59 5.78 7.55 2.92
N TYR A 60 6.70 6.61 2.69
CA TYR A 60 6.35 5.27 2.20
C TYR A 60 5.83 4.36 3.30
N LYS A 61 4.83 3.55 2.97
CA LYS A 61 4.21 2.56 3.83
C LYS A 61 4.30 1.19 3.15
N LEU A 62 4.90 0.20 3.83
CA LEU A 62 5.11 -1.14 3.29
C LEU A 62 4.10 -2.17 3.77
N GLY A 63 3.29 -1.81 4.75
CA GLY A 63 2.29 -2.69 5.34
C GLY A 63 1.71 -2.10 6.61
N ILE A 64 1.12 -2.95 7.42
CA ILE A 64 0.46 -2.60 8.69
C ILE A 64 0.96 -3.55 9.76
N ASP A 65 1.45 -3.04 10.86
CA ASP A 65 1.78 -3.85 12.04
C ASP A 65 0.59 -3.90 12.98
N PHE A 66 0.04 -5.08 13.19
CA PHE A 66 -1.08 -5.33 14.08
C PHE A 66 -0.55 -5.82 15.42
N VAL A 67 -0.55 -4.92 16.40
CA VAL A 67 -0.09 -5.19 17.77
C VAL A 67 -1.30 -5.50 18.65
N ASP A 68 -1.24 -6.59 19.41
CA ASP A 68 -2.28 -7.04 20.36
C ASP A 68 -3.66 -7.29 19.70
N TRP A 69 -3.72 -7.39 18.37
CA TRP A 69 -4.98 -7.56 17.65
C TRP A 69 -5.61 -8.94 17.87
N TYR A 70 -4.82 -9.99 17.70
CA TYR A 70 -5.28 -11.38 17.88
C TYR A 70 -5.21 -11.80 19.36
N GLN A 71 -4.07 -11.55 19.98
CA GLN A 71 -3.79 -11.92 21.36
C GLN A 71 -2.80 -10.93 21.96
N LYS A 72 -3.06 -10.51 23.21
CA LYS A 72 -2.18 -9.59 23.94
C LYS A 72 -0.73 -10.11 24.00
N GLY A 73 0.22 -9.27 23.69
CA GLY A 73 1.64 -9.59 23.63
C GLY A 73 2.09 -10.21 22.28
N GLN A 74 1.19 -10.32 21.31
CA GLN A 74 1.54 -10.78 19.95
C GLN A 74 1.36 -9.66 18.94
N SER A 75 2.21 -9.66 17.92
CA SER A 75 2.08 -8.80 16.75
C SER A 75 2.32 -9.59 15.47
N TYR A 76 1.72 -9.10 14.39
CA TYR A 76 2.03 -9.58 13.05
C TYR A 76 2.02 -8.43 12.06
N PHE A 77 2.94 -8.46 11.11
CA PHE A 77 3.02 -7.49 10.05
C PHE A 77 2.24 -7.98 8.82
N HIS A 78 1.30 -7.18 8.34
CA HIS A 78 0.54 -7.41 7.11
C HIS A 78 1.17 -6.60 5.98
N PRO A 79 2.03 -7.19 5.14
CA PRO A 79 2.72 -6.48 4.06
C PRO A 79 1.83 -6.27 2.85
N PHE A 80 2.19 -5.29 2.02
CA PHE A 80 1.53 -5.07 0.74
C PHE A 80 2.11 -5.91 -0.41
N GLY A 81 3.32 -6.41 -0.27
CA GLY A 81 3.97 -7.25 -1.27
C GLY A 81 3.54 -8.71 -1.22
N PHE A 82 4.17 -9.51 -2.06
CA PHE A 82 3.88 -10.94 -2.19
C PHE A 82 4.80 -11.77 -1.33
N TYR A 83 4.30 -12.93 -0.87
CA TYR A 83 5.09 -13.95 -0.20
C TYR A 83 5.67 -14.91 -1.23
N GLY A 84 7.00 -14.98 -1.30
CA GLY A 84 7.70 -15.89 -2.20
C GLY A 84 7.26 -15.78 -3.66
N ARG A 85 7.30 -16.89 -4.37
CA ARG A 85 6.87 -16.99 -5.77
C ARG A 85 5.92 -18.17 -5.93
N ASP A 86 4.75 -17.92 -6.50
CA ASP A 86 3.81 -18.97 -6.88
C ASP A 86 4.36 -19.78 -8.06
N THR A 87 4.00 -21.06 -8.12
CA THR A 87 4.16 -21.91 -9.30
C THR A 87 2.83 -21.99 -10.06
N PRO A 88 2.80 -22.49 -11.30
CA PRO A 88 1.54 -22.68 -12.02
C PRO A 88 0.52 -23.56 -11.28
N GLU A 89 1.00 -24.52 -10.48
CA GLU A 89 0.17 -25.52 -9.81
C GLU A 89 -0.17 -25.14 -8.36
N PHE A 90 0.71 -24.39 -7.68
CA PHE A 90 0.58 -24.13 -6.25
C PHE A 90 0.99 -22.71 -5.88
N SER A 91 0.24 -22.11 -4.95
CA SER A 91 0.68 -20.88 -4.29
C SER A 91 1.86 -21.15 -3.35
N PHE A 92 2.74 -20.16 -3.20
CA PHE A 92 3.87 -20.23 -2.26
C PHE A 92 3.42 -20.59 -0.85
N HIS A 93 2.31 -20.03 -0.39
CA HIS A 93 1.74 -20.30 0.93
C HIS A 93 1.42 -21.80 1.13
N GLN A 94 0.87 -22.48 0.13
CA GLN A 94 0.58 -23.92 0.19
C GLN A 94 1.88 -24.74 0.27
N LEU A 95 2.88 -24.36 -0.51
CA LEU A 95 4.21 -25.01 -0.44
C LEU A 95 4.85 -24.83 0.94
N TRP A 96 4.80 -23.61 1.50
CA TRP A 96 5.32 -23.34 2.83
C TRP A 96 4.58 -24.15 3.92
N LEU A 97 3.24 -24.25 3.86
CA LEU A 97 2.46 -25.08 4.78
C LEU A 97 2.86 -26.57 4.70
N ARG A 98 3.07 -27.07 3.49
CA ARG A 98 3.54 -28.45 3.30
C ARG A 98 4.93 -28.67 3.91
N LEU A 99 5.88 -27.78 3.68
CA LEU A 99 7.21 -27.86 4.31
C LEU A 99 7.12 -27.85 5.83
N ASN A 100 6.24 -27.02 6.41
CA ASN A 100 6.01 -27.04 7.86
C ASN A 100 5.44 -28.37 8.37
N ALA A 101 4.53 -28.99 7.62
CA ALA A 101 4.02 -30.32 7.98
C ALA A 101 5.13 -31.37 7.93
N MET A 102 5.97 -31.37 6.90
CA MET A 102 7.13 -32.27 6.77
C MET A 102 8.14 -32.06 7.92
N ALA A 103 8.43 -30.81 8.28
CA ALA A 103 9.31 -30.50 9.41
C ALA A 103 8.74 -31.02 10.75
N LYS A 104 7.44 -30.86 10.99
CA LYS A 104 6.75 -31.39 12.18
C LYS A 104 6.77 -32.92 12.25
N ASN A 105 6.74 -33.60 11.10
CA ASN A 105 6.82 -35.04 11.01
C ASN A 105 8.27 -35.59 11.08
N GLY A 106 9.28 -34.72 11.13
CA GLY A 106 10.68 -35.12 11.13
C GLY A 106 11.24 -35.57 9.78
N GLU A 107 10.52 -35.29 8.69
CA GLU A 107 10.93 -35.62 7.31
C GLU A 107 12.02 -34.70 6.80
N ILE A 108 12.05 -33.44 7.31
CA ILE A 108 13.07 -32.41 7.02
C ILE A 108 13.47 -31.73 8.33
N PRO A 109 14.59 -30.97 8.38
CA PRO A 109 14.97 -30.19 9.56
C PRO A 109 13.87 -29.25 10.03
N ALA A 110 13.68 -29.10 11.33
CA ALA A 110 12.59 -28.35 11.94
C ALA A 110 12.60 -26.86 11.56
N ASP A 111 13.76 -26.30 11.26
CA ASP A 111 13.98 -24.91 10.87
C ASP A 111 13.98 -24.68 9.35
N ALA A 112 13.93 -25.76 8.55
CA ALA A 112 14.01 -25.67 7.09
C ALA A 112 12.93 -24.80 6.43
N PRO A 113 11.66 -24.77 6.91
CA PRO A 113 10.64 -23.90 6.35
C PRO A 113 10.87 -22.40 6.62
N GLY A 114 11.63 -22.05 7.67
CA GLY A 114 11.77 -20.67 8.12
C GLY A 114 10.44 -20.02 8.53
N ILE A 115 10.48 -18.72 8.79
CA ILE A 115 9.29 -17.94 9.13
C ILE A 115 8.71 -17.35 7.85
N ILE A 116 7.40 -17.51 7.63
CA ILE A 116 6.75 -17.06 6.38
C ILE A 116 6.97 -15.56 6.09
N SER A 117 7.05 -14.74 7.12
CA SER A 117 7.30 -13.30 6.98
C SER A 117 8.65 -12.95 6.33
N ASP A 118 9.63 -13.85 6.41
CA ASP A 118 10.96 -13.63 5.83
C ASP A 118 10.98 -13.86 4.29
N TYR A 119 9.91 -14.44 3.77
CA TYR A 119 9.69 -14.59 2.32
C TYR A 119 8.92 -13.42 1.70
N ASN A 120 8.74 -12.32 2.44
CA ASN A 120 8.11 -11.11 1.93
C ASN A 120 9.08 -9.92 2.04
N LEU A 121 9.44 -9.35 0.88
CA LEU A 121 10.42 -8.26 0.82
C LEU A 121 9.95 -7.02 1.59
N CYS A 122 8.64 -6.68 1.54
CA CYS A 122 8.11 -5.52 2.27
C CYS A 122 8.26 -5.70 3.77
N THR A 123 8.03 -6.92 4.29
CA THR A 123 8.21 -7.22 5.72
C THR A 123 9.67 -7.09 6.13
N VAL A 124 10.59 -7.69 5.36
CA VAL A 124 12.03 -7.65 5.66
C VAL A 124 12.55 -6.21 5.59
N ALA A 125 12.14 -5.46 4.58
CA ALA A 125 12.55 -4.07 4.41
C ALA A 125 11.98 -3.18 5.54
N ALA A 126 10.71 -3.34 5.90
CA ALA A 126 10.08 -2.57 6.98
C ALA A 126 10.76 -2.81 8.33
N LYS A 127 11.04 -4.06 8.68
CA LYS A 127 11.78 -4.42 9.91
C LYS A 127 13.17 -3.80 9.99
N GLN A 128 13.78 -3.50 8.85
CA GLN A 128 15.10 -2.89 8.75
C GLN A 128 15.04 -1.36 8.53
N GLY A 129 13.87 -0.76 8.51
CA GLY A 129 13.70 0.67 8.21
C GLY A 129 14.18 1.06 6.80
N ARG A 130 14.05 0.15 5.83
CA ARG A 130 14.53 0.34 4.45
C ARG A 130 13.38 0.37 3.46
N PHE A 131 13.57 1.14 2.39
CA PHE A 131 12.68 1.19 1.23
C PHE A 131 13.49 1.38 -0.03
N ALA A 132 13.05 0.74 -1.11
CA ALA A 132 13.45 1.07 -2.48
C ALA A 132 12.21 0.95 -3.37
N PRO A 133 12.00 1.86 -4.33
CA PRO A 133 10.91 1.72 -5.28
C PRO A 133 11.08 0.44 -6.11
N PRO A 134 9.98 -0.17 -6.58
CA PRO A 134 10.05 -1.32 -7.47
C PRO A 134 10.92 -1.01 -8.69
N GLN A 135 11.91 -1.85 -8.96
CA GLN A 135 12.86 -1.66 -10.06
C GLN A 135 13.16 -2.98 -10.75
N GLY A 136 13.59 -2.90 -12.00
CA GLY A 136 14.05 -4.03 -12.80
C GLY A 136 12.92 -4.75 -13.55
N SER A 137 13.29 -5.89 -14.14
CA SER A 137 12.33 -6.78 -14.82
C SER A 137 11.40 -7.46 -13.81
N ALA A 138 10.29 -8.01 -14.29
CA ALA A 138 9.32 -8.75 -13.47
C ALA A 138 9.93 -9.92 -12.68
N ASP A 139 11.13 -10.36 -13.03
CA ASP A 139 11.83 -11.47 -12.39
C ASP A 139 12.73 -11.06 -11.21
N THR A 140 12.90 -9.76 -10.96
CA THR A 140 13.71 -9.31 -9.83
C THR A 140 12.90 -9.31 -8.54
N ILE A 141 13.55 -9.56 -7.40
CA ILE A 141 12.89 -9.49 -6.10
C ILE A 141 12.34 -8.10 -5.80
N LEU A 142 12.98 -7.04 -6.28
CA LEU A 142 12.51 -5.65 -6.12
C LEU A 142 11.20 -5.38 -6.85
N SER A 143 10.89 -6.13 -7.91
CA SER A 143 9.61 -6.02 -8.62
C SER A 143 8.42 -6.51 -7.80
N THR A 144 8.64 -7.27 -6.74
CA THR A 144 7.60 -7.75 -5.82
C THR A 144 7.23 -6.73 -4.75
N MET A 145 8.01 -5.64 -4.61
CA MET A 145 7.71 -4.57 -3.68
C MET A 145 6.37 -3.92 -4.02
N ARG A 146 5.52 -3.79 -3.02
CA ARG A 146 4.28 -3.01 -3.08
C ARG A 146 4.27 -2.06 -1.90
N TYR A 147 3.75 -0.87 -2.10
CA TYR A 147 3.77 0.17 -1.09
C TYR A 147 2.56 1.09 -1.21
N ALA A 148 2.35 1.87 -0.20
CA ALA A 148 1.39 2.95 -0.14
C ALA A 148 2.07 4.14 0.55
N TYR A 149 1.28 5.07 1.07
CA TYR A 149 1.80 6.28 1.70
C TYR A 149 1.17 6.51 3.07
N HIS A 150 1.93 7.18 3.94
CA HIS A 150 1.39 8.02 4.98
C HIS A 150 1.53 9.47 4.49
N PHE A 151 0.52 10.30 4.71
CA PHE A 151 0.55 11.70 4.32
C PHE A 151 -0.46 12.54 5.10
N ASP A 152 -0.31 13.85 5.04
CA ASP A 152 -1.27 14.81 5.56
C ASP A 152 -2.52 14.83 4.67
N SER A 153 -3.64 14.32 5.17
CA SER A 153 -4.90 14.19 4.44
C SER A 153 -5.53 15.54 4.11
N ALA A 154 -5.33 16.57 4.94
CA ALA A 154 -5.83 17.92 4.67
C ALA A 154 -5.09 18.54 3.47
N ARG A 155 -3.77 18.37 3.42
CA ARG A 155 -2.95 18.80 2.26
C ARG A 155 -3.32 18.05 0.98
N TYR A 156 -3.58 16.75 1.09
CA TYR A 156 -4.05 15.97 -0.05
C TYR A 156 -5.42 16.44 -0.54
N GLY A 157 -6.35 16.73 0.37
CA GLY A 157 -7.63 17.33 0.04
C GLY A 157 -7.48 18.67 -0.72
N GLN A 158 -6.57 19.54 -0.24
CA GLN A 158 -6.26 20.81 -0.92
C GLN A 158 -5.64 20.61 -2.31
N MET A 159 -4.76 19.61 -2.45
CA MET A 159 -4.17 19.27 -3.75
C MET A 159 -5.24 18.82 -4.74
N LEU A 160 -6.17 17.97 -4.32
CA LEU A 160 -7.29 17.49 -5.14
C LEU A 160 -8.30 18.61 -5.45
N ARG A 161 -8.50 19.54 -4.50
CA ARG A 161 -9.32 20.75 -4.74
C ARG A 161 -8.75 21.57 -5.89
N ARG A 162 -7.47 21.95 -5.81
CA ARG A 162 -6.81 22.68 -6.89
C ARG A 162 -6.89 21.96 -8.23
N TYR A 163 -6.71 20.63 -8.20
CA TYR A 163 -6.82 19.79 -9.40
C TYR A 163 -8.21 19.87 -10.03
N ALA A 164 -9.28 19.77 -9.23
CA ALA A 164 -10.65 19.81 -9.70
C ALA A 164 -11.03 21.22 -10.22
N GLU A 165 -10.69 22.28 -9.47
CA GLU A 165 -10.98 23.68 -9.82
C GLU A 165 -10.29 24.13 -11.12
N GLN A 166 -9.13 23.59 -11.46
CA GLN A 166 -8.43 23.88 -12.73
C GLN A 166 -9.09 23.26 -13.96
N ARG A 167 -10.01 22.31 -13.78
CA ARG A 167 -10.64 21.53 -14.85
C ARG A 167 -12.15 21.76 -14.99
N ASN A 168 -12.72 22.53 -14.10
CA ASN A 168 -14.16 22.81 -14.04
C ASN A 168 -14.50 24.19 -14.62
#